data_e156a13da73474ad04b4852c4eff7df9
#
_entry.id   e156a13da73474ad04b4852c4eff7df9
#
_cell.length_a   1.000
_cell.length_b   1.000
_cell.length_c   1.000
_cell.angle_alpha   90.00
_cell.angle_beta   90.00
_cell.angle_gamma   90.00
#
_symmetry.space_group_name_H-M   'P 1'
#
loop_
_entity.id
_entity.type
_entity.pdbx_description
1 polymer ?
#
loop_
_entity_poly.entity_id
_entity_poly.type
_entity_poly.pdbx_seq_one_letter_code
_entity_poly.pdbx_strand_id
1 'polypeptide(L)'
;MYRGGAEQKIRKYLVDNNYVDCVIQLPSNLFFGTSIATCIMVMKKNKADNKTLFIDATSECVKVTNNNKLTPENINRIVDVFAKREEVEHFAHLASYEEVSGNDYNLSVSTYVEAEDTREKIDIVKLNAEIKEIVAREQVLRDEIDKIIAEIEV
;
A
#
# COMPACT_ATOMS: atom_id res chain seq x y z
N MET A 1 7.00 2.02 13.81
CA MET A 1 6.62 0.61 14.07
C MET A 1 7.75 -0.39 13.77
N TYR A 2 8.80 -0.02 13.04
CA TYR A 2 9.90 -0.92 12.58
C TYR A 2 11.30 -0.54 13.12
N ARG A 3 11.46 0.61 13.78
CA ARG A 3 12.78 1.07 14.28
C ARG A 3 13.34 0.11 15.34
N GLY A 4 14.66 -0.10 15.32
CA GLY A 4 15.38 -0.88 16.29
C GLY A 4 15.64 -0.16 17.63
N GLY A 5 16.47 -0.75 18.48
CA GLY A 5 16.92 -0.14 19.74
C GLY A 5 15.83 -0.14 20.83
N ALA A 6 15.62 1.00 21.47
CA ALA A 6 14.66 1.11 22.58
C ALA A 6 13.22 0.84 22.15
N GLU A 7 12.83 1.30 20.95
CA GLU A 7 11.49 1.08 20.42
C GLU A 7 11.22 -0.41 20.15
N GLN A 8 12.21 -1.16 19.69
CA GLN A 8 12.09 -2.62 19.51
C GLN A 8 11.88 -3.33 20.85
N LYS A 9 12.57 -2.92 21.91
CA LYS A 9 12.38 -3.49 23.26
C LYS A 9 10.96 -3.28 23.78
N ILE A 10 10.37 -2.12 23.50
CA ILE A 10 8.98 -1.81 23.87
C ILE A 10 8.03 -2.72 23.09
N ARG A 11 8.19 -2.85 21.77
CA ARG A 11 7.35 -3.73 20.95
C ARG A 11 7.46 -5.17 21.38
N LYS A 12 8.71 -5.65 21.61
CA LYS A 12 8.96 -6.98 22.14
C LYS A 12 8.20 -7.21 23.45
N TYR A 13 8.29 -6.30 24.40
CA TYR A 13 7.58 -6.39 25.67
C TYR A 13 6.05 -6.48 25.45
N LEU A 14 5.49 -5.66 24.57
CA LEU A 14 4.05 -5.66 24.30
C LEU A 14 3.58 -6.96 23.65
N VAL A 15 4.34 -7.50 22.71
CA VAL A 15 4.00 -8.74 22.00
C VAL A 15 4.20 -9.96 22.92
N ASP A 16 5.33 -10.05 23.64
CA ASP A 16 5.61 -11.16 24.57
C ASP A 16 4.57 -11.27 25.70
N ASN A 17 4.03 -10.12 26.13
CA ASN A 17 2.96 -10.09 27.14
C ASN A 17 1.54 -10.19 26.54
N ASN A 18 1.43 -10.48 25.25
CA ASN A 18 0.15 -10.64 24.56
C ASN A 18 -0.79 -9.42 24.66
N TYR A 19 -0.22 -8.21 24.57
CA TYR A 19 -1.00 -6.98 24.67
C TYR A 19 -1.43 -6.41 23.30
N VAL A 20 -0.74 -6.72 22.21
CA VAL A 20 -1.09 -6.20 20.88
C VAL A 20 -2.19 -7.05 20.28
N ASP A 21 -3.38 -6.47 20.09
CA ASP A 21 -4.54 -7.16 19.51
C ASP A 21 -4.65 -6.92 18.00
N CYS A 22 -4.55 -5.65 17.57
CA CYS A 22 -4.64 -5.29 16.16
C CYS A 22 -3.78 -4.07 15.86
N VAL A 23 -3.27 -3.99 14.63
CA VAL A 23 -2.62 -2.81 14.06
C VAL A 23 -3.32 -2.47 12.74
N ILE A 24 -3.88 -1.26 12.65
CA ILE A 24 -4.63 -0.78 11.49
C ILE A 24 -3.85 0.36 10.86
N GLN A 25 -3.39 0.19 9.63
CA GLN A 25 -2.78 1.26 8.83
C GLN A 25 -3.88 2.10 8.20
N LEU A 26 -3.84 3.40 8.43
CA LEU A 26 -4.82 4.34 7.87
C LEU A 26 -4.27 5.05 6.62
N PRO A 27 -5.15 5.60 5.77
CA PRO A 27 -4.75 6.39 4.61
C PRO A 27 -3.89 7.59 5.00
N SER A 28 -3.00 8.00 4.09
CA SER A 28 -2.30 9.29 4.17
C SER A 28 -3.30 10.46 4.01
N ASN A 29 -2.88 11.67 4.33
CA ASN A 29 -3.71 12.89 4.21
C ASN A 29 -5.10 12.79 4.89
N LEU A 30 -5.24 11.95 5.93
CA LEU A 30 -6.48 11.80 6.67
C LEU A 30 -6.68 12.91 7.71
N PHE A 31 -5.58 13.40 8.31
CA PHE A 31 -5.60 14.42 9.34
C PHE A 31 -5.20 15.78 8.79
N PHE A 32 -5.84 16.82 9.31
CA PHE A 32 -5.54 18.20 8.91
C PHE A 32 -4.07 18.57 9.24
N GLY A 33 -3.40 19.19 8.28
CA GLY A 33 -2.03 19.69 8.46
C GLY A 33 -0.91 18.66 8.35
N THR A 34 -1.22 17.39 8.00
CA THR A 34 -0.20 16.36 7.77
C THR A 34 -0.56 15.43 6.63
N SER A 35 0.44 15.10 5.81
CA SER A 35 0.33 14.09 4.76
C SER A 35 0.76 12.69 5.20
N ILE A 36 1.20 12.55 6.46
CA ILE A 36 1.75 11.29 6.96
C ILE A 36 0.64 10.28 7.17
N ALA A 37 0.85 9.05 6.69
CA ALA A 37 0.00 7.92 7.03
C ALA A 37 0.17 7.58 8.52
N THR A 38 -0.95 7.38 9.20
CA THR A 38 -0.98 7.04 10.63
C THR A 38 -1.46 5.61 10.83
N CYS A 39 -1.28 5.07 12.01
CA CYS A 39 -1.83 3.77 12.36
C CYS A 39 -2.52 3.79 13.72
N ILE A 40 -3.51 2.93 13.90
CA ILE A 40 -4.17 2.65 15.17
C ILE A 40 -3.60 1.34 15.70
N MET A 41 -3.07 1.35 16.92
CA MET A 41 -2.70 0.14 17.64
C MET A 41 -3.76 -0.15 18.69
N VAL A 42 -4.44 -1.28 18.57
CA VAL A 42 -5.41 -1.75 19.55
C VAL A 42 -4.68 -2.66 20.53
N MET A 43 -4.76 -2.32 21.82
CA MET A 43 -4.17 -3.12 22.88
C MET A 43 -5.28 -3.72 23.75
N LYS A 44 -5.11 -5.00 24.10
CA LYS A 44 -6.07 -5.75 24.90
C LYS A 44 -5.35 -6.60 25.94
N LYS A 45 -5.84 -6.60 27.17
CA LYS A 45 -5.38 -7.51 28.22
C LYS A 45 -6.19 -8.82 28.18
N ASN A 46 -5.55 -9.91 28.60
CA ASN A 46 -6.18 -11.22 28.73
C ASN A 46 -6.76 -11.76 27.43
N LYS A 47 -6.00 -11.65 26.31
CA LYS A 47 -6.36 -12.33 25.06
C LYS A 47 -6.28 -13.84 25.23
N ALA A 48 -7.16 -14.56 24.55
CA ALA A 48 -7.19 -16.01 24.57
C ALA A 48 -6.04 -16.65 23.77
N ASP A 49 -5.57 -15.95 22.71
CA ASP A 49 -4.45 -16.34 21.85
C ASP A 49 -3.42 -15.21 21.73
N ASN A 50 -2.22 -15.52 21.28
CA ASN A 50 -1.17 -14.52 21.02
C ASN A 50 -1.05 -14.18 19.54
N LYS A 51 -2.19 -14.06 18.84
CA LYS A 51 -2.23 -13.63 17.43
C LYS A 51 -2.46 -12.13 17.34
N THR A 52 -1.83 -11.48 16.38
CA THR A 52 -2.00 -10.05 16.10
C THR A 52 -2.63 -9.88 14.72
N LEU A 53 -3.74 -9.14 14.65
CA LEU A 53 -4.38 -8.81 13.38
C LEU A 53 -3.74 -7.56 12.79
N PHE A 54 -3.32 -7.62 11.54
CA PHE A 54 -2.84 -6.49 10.76
C PHE A 54 -3.87 -6.13 9.68
N ILE A 55 -4.28 -4.86 9.60
CA ILE A 55 -5.25 -4.38 8.61
C ILE A 55 -4.62 -3.24 7.83
N ASP A 56 -4.55 -3.37 6.51
CA ASP A 56 -4.16 -2.30 5.60
C ASP A 56 -5.41 -1.59 5.06
N ALA A 57 -5.74 -0.46 5.66
CA ALA A 57 -6.83 0.40 5.23
C ALA A 57 -6.34 1.62 4.41
N THR A 58 -5.14 1.58 3.85
CA THR A 58 -4.56 2.71 3.10
C THR A 58 -5.37 3.09 1.86
N SER A 59 -6.05 2.14 1.23
CA SER A 59 -6.95 2.33 0.09
C SER A 59 -8.38 2.70 0.49
N GLU A 60 -8.75 2.53 1.76
CA GLU A 60 -10.11 2.74 2.27
C GLU A 60 -10.39 4.23 2.54
N CYS A 61 -10.46 5.02 1.48
CA CYS A 61 -10.78 6.44 1.61
C CYS A 61 -11.36 7.03 0.34
N VAL A 62 -12.03 8.17 0.50
CA VAL A 62 -12.48 9.01 -0.61
C VAL A 62 -11.69 10.32 -0.57
N LYS A 63 -11.17 10.73 -1.71
CA LYS A 63 -10.45 12.00 -1.83
C LYS A 63 -11.45 13.16 -1.82
N VAL A 64 -11.29 14.07 -0.87
CA VAL A 64 -12.07 15.31 -0.76
C VAL A 64 -11.13 16.49 -0.85
N THR A 65 -11.05 17.13 -2.00
CA THR A 65 -10.08 18.19 -2.30
C THR A 65 -8.62 17.74 -2.08
N ASN A 66 -7.94 18.26 -1.07
CA ASN A 66 -6.55 17.93 -0.75
C ASN A 66 -6.40 16.87 0.34
N ASN A 67 -7.49 16.46 0.99
CA ASN A 67 -7.48 15.49 2.09
C ASN A 67 -8.23 14.22 1.72
N ASN A 68 -7.91 13.13 2.40
CA ASN A 68 -8.65 11.89 2.35
C ASN A 68 -9.68 11.86 3.48
N LYS A 69 -10.81 11.19 3.27
CA LYS A 69 -11.87 11.01 4.25
C LYS A 69 -12.31 9.56 4.28
N LEU A 70 -12.49 9.00 5.47
CA LEU A 70 -13.15 7.71 5.66
C LEU A 70 -14.66 7.90 5.54
N THR A 71 -15.30 7.10 4.70
CA THR A 71 -16.76 7.02 4.64
C THR A 71 -17.29 6.03 5.69
N PRO A 72 -18.59 6.06 6.02
CA PRO A 72 -19.17 5.05 6.89
C PRO A 72 -18.94 3.62 6.39
N GLU A 73 -18.97 3.41 5.08
CA GLU A 73 -18.72 2.11 4.45
C GLU A 73 -17.28 1.64 4.68
N ASN A 74 -16.28 2.53 4.52
CA ASN A 74 -14.88 2.22 4.81
C ASN A 74 -14.68 1.85 6.29
N ILE A 75 -15.30 2.62 7.19
CA ILE A 75 -15.23 2.36 8.63
C ILE A 75 -15.88 1.01 8.96
N ASN A 76 -17.06 0.72 8.42
CA ASN A 76 -17.75 -0.54 8.65
C ASN A 76 -16.94 -1.73 8.16
N ARG A 77 -16.31 -1.64 6.97
CA ARG A 77 -15.43 -2.70 6.45
C ARG A 77 -14.27 -3.00 7.40
N ILE A 78 -13.59 -1.96 7.89
CA ILE A 78 -12.48 -2.11 8.84
C ILE A 78 -12.97 -2.76 10.14
N VAL A 79 -14.11 -2.29 10.68
CA VAL A 79 -14.69 -2.80 11.93
C VAL A 79 -15.17 -4.24 11.78
N ASP A 80 -15.80 -4.59 10.66
CA ASP A 80 -16.27 -5.94 10.38
C ASP A 80 -15.10 -6.94 10.33
N VAL A 81 -14.03 -6.62 9.62
CA VAL A 81 -12.83 -7.47 9.55
C VAL A 81 -12.15 -7.57 10.92
N PHE A 82 -12.08 -6.46 11.66
CA PHE A 82 -11.57 -6.47 13.04
C PHE A 82 -12.39 -7.38 13.95
N ALA A 83 -13.72 -7.31 13.88
CA ALA A 83 -14.61 -8.09 14.73
C ALA A 83 -14.59 -9.59 14.41
N LYS A 84 -14.54 -9.93 13.13
CA LYS A 84 -14.51 -11.33 12.66
C LYS A 84 -13.11 -11.96 12.73
N ARG A 85 -12.06 -11.13 12.77
CA ARG A 85 -10.64 -11.55 12.73
C ARG A 85 -10.34 -12.42 11.50
N GLU A 86 -10.93 -12.09 10.37
CA GLU A 86 -10.78 -12.80 9.10
C GLU A 86 -9.51 -12.36 8.35
N GLU A 87 -8.85 -13.31 7.70
CA GLU A 87 -7.85 -13.01 6.71
C GLU A 87 -8.53 -12.58 5.41
N VAL A 88 -8.09 -11.46 4.86
CA VAL A 88 -8.58 -10.90 3.60
C VAL A 88 -7.38 -10.53 2.75
N GLU A 89 -7.28 -11.13 1.57
CA GLU A 89 -6.19 -10.87 0.62
C GLU A 89 -6.03 -9.38 0.36
N HIS A 90 -4.79 -8.88 0.39
CA HIS A 90 -4.41 -7.47 0.24
C HIS A 90 -5.05 -6.49 1.24
N PHE A 91 -5.72 -6.98 2.27
CA PHE A 91 -6.40 -6.12 3.25
C PHE A 91 -6.12 -6.49 4.71
N ALA A 92 -6.15 -7.76 5.08
CA ALA A 92 -5.95 -8.17 6.47
C ALA A 92 -5.23 -9.51 6.61
N HIS A 93 -4.28 -9.58 7.56
CA HIS A 93 -3.53 -10.78 7.90
C HIS A 93 -3.52 -11.03 9.41
N LEU A 94 -3.77 -12.26 9.83
CA LEU A 94 -3.76 -12.69 11.23
C LEU A 94 -2.44 -13.39 11.58
N ALA A 95 -1.42 -12.60 11.93
CA ALA A 95 -0.08 -13.11 12.23
C ALA A 95 -0.01 -13.86 13.56
N SER A 96 0.75 -14.96 13.56
CA SER A 96 1.08 -15.70 14.78
C SER A 96 2.17 -14.99 15.60
N TYR A 97 2.36 -15.41 16.85
CA TYR A 97 3.48 -14.91 17.67
C TYR A 97 4.83 -15.22 17.04
N GLU A 98 4.99 -16.43 16.50
CA GLU A 98 6.23 -16.89 15.86
C GLU A 98 6.57 -16.03 14.64
N GLU A 99 5.59 -15.66 13.86
CA GLU A 99 5.74 -14.79 12.70
C GLU A 99 6.18 -13.38 13.11
N VAL A 100 5.53 -12.78 14.13
CA VAL A 100 5.88 -11.45 14.63
C VAL A 100 7.26 -11.44 15.28
N SER A 101 7.60 -12.46 16.05
CA SER A 101 8.92 -12.57 16.67
C SER A 101 10.02 -12.83 15.65
N GLY A 102 9.75 -13.64 14.62
CA GLY A 102 10.66 -13.90 13.50
C GLY A 102 10.95 -12.64 12.65
N ASN A 103 10.04 -11.70 12.62
CA ASN A 103 10.19 -10.39 11.98
C ASN A 103 10.72 -9.30 12.94
N ASP A 104 11.54 -9.66 13.93
CA ASP A 104 12.15 -8.72 14.90
C ASP A 104 11.12 -7.82 15.62
N TYR A 105 9.94 -8.36 15.91
CA TYR A 105 8.84 -7.61 16.52
C TYR A 105 8.45 -6.37 15.71
N ASN A 106 8.63 -6.43 14.41
CA ASN A 106 8.14 -5.39 13.51
C ASN A 106 6.61 -5.39 13.53
N LEU A 107 5.99 -4.23 13.75
CA LEU A 107 4.54 -4.05 13.77
C LEU A 107 4.07 -3.15 12.62
N SER A 108 4.86 -3.05 11.54
CA SER A 108 4.45 -2.35 10.32
C SER A 108 3.50 -3.25 9.53
N VAL A 109 2.33 -2.74 9.18
CA VAL A 109 1.30 -3.50 8.46
C VAL A 109 1.81 -4.01 7.12
N SER A 110 2.60 -3.21 6.40
CA SER A 110 3.17 -3.57 5.10
C SER A 110 4.16 -4.75 5.13
N THR A 111 4.54 -5.24 6.33
CA THR A 111 5.36 -6.45 6.47
C THR A 111 4.51 -7.72 6.38
N TYR A 112 3.22 -7.63 6.72
CA TYR A 112 2.29 -8.76 6.83
C TYR A 112 1.20 -8.76 5.76
N VAL A 113 0.82 -7.58 5.29
CA VAL A 113 -0.20 -7.42 4.24
C VAL A 113 0.48 -6.90 2.99
N GLU A 114 0.48 -7.70 1.93
CA GLU A 114 0.95 -7.29 0.62
C GLU A 114 -0.07 -6.35 -0.02
N ALA A 115 0.38 -5.18 -0.47
CA ALA A 115 -0.47 -4.29 -1.22
C ALA A 115 -0.86 -4.91 -2.58
N GLU A 116 -2.09 -4.66 -3.02
CA GLU A 116 -2.53 -5.06 -4.34
C GLU A 116 -1.63 -4.41 -5.41
N ASP A 117 -1.04 -5.22 -6.29
CA ASP A 117 -0.23 -4.72 -7.40
C ASP A 117 -1.15 -4.15 -8.49
N THR A 118 -1.48 -2.86 -8.33
CA THR A 118 -2.31 -2.11 -9.28
C THR A 118 -1.53 -1.63 -10.52
N ARG A 119 -0.25 -1.99 -10.65
CA ARG A 119 0.54 -1.62 -11.84
C ARG A 119 -0.02 -2.32 -13.06
N GLU A 120 -0.30 -1.53 -14.10
CA GLU A 120 -0.66 -2.09 -15.41
C GLU A 120 0.43 -3.07 -15.85
N LYS A 121 0.04 -4.31 -16.15
CA LYS A 121 0.95 -5.29 -16.76
C LYS A 121 1.26 -4.79 -18.17
N ILE A 122 2.37 -4.09 -18.32
CA ILE A 122 2.83 -3.60 -19.62
C ILE A 122 3.21 -4.81 -20.48
N ASP A 123 2.45 -5.02 -21.54
CA ASP A 123 2.80 -5.99 -22.57
C ASP A 123 3.95 -5.39 -23.42
N ILE A 124 5.18 -5.81 -23.11
CA ILE A 124 6.39 -5.34 -23.78
C ILE A 124 6.34 -5.62 -25.28
N VAL A 125 5.72 -6.72 -25.70
CA VAL A 125 5.60 -7.09 -27.11
C VAL A 125 4.71 -6.11 -27.85
N LYS A 126 3.56 -5.77 -27.26
CA LYS A 126 2.63 -4.79 -27.81
C LYS A 126 3.22 -3.41 -27.85
N LEU A 127 3.87 -2.98 -26.76
CA LEU A 127 4.53 -1.68 -26.68
C LEU A 127 5.65 -1.55 -27.72
N ASN A 128 6.47 -2.58 -27.90
CA ASN A 128 7.52 -2.59 -28.92
C ASN A 128 6.96 -2.54 -30.37
N ALA A 129 5.80 -3.15 -30.61
CA ALA A 129 5.14 -3.06 -31.90
C ALA A 129 4.63 -1.64 -32.17
N GLU A 130 4.02 -1.00 -31.19
CA GLU A 130 3.57 0.41 -31.25
C GLU A 130 4.75 1.37 -31.48
N ILE A 131 5.86 1.17 -30.78
CA ILE A 131 7.09 1.98 -30.98
C ILE A 131 7.60 1.84 -32.40
N LYS A 132 7.65 0.64 -32.96
CA LYS A 132 8.10 0.42 -34.35
C LYS A 132 7.21 1.13 -35.36
N GLU A 133 5.89 1.12 -35.16
CA GLU A 133 4.94 1.81 -36.01
C GLU A 133 5.14 3.33 -35.95
N ILE A 134 5.30 3.89 -34.73
CA ILE A 134 5.56 5.32 -34.53
C ILE A 134 6.87 5.74 -35.21
N VAL A 135 7.96 4.98 -35.06
CA VAL A 135 9.25 5.26 -35.68
C VAL A 135 9.17 5.21 -37.20
N ALA A 136 8.44 4.22 -37.74
CA ALA A 136 8.25 4.14 -39.20
C ALA A 136 7.48 5.36 -39.75
N ARG A 137 6.45 5.81 -39.02
CA ARG A 137 5.69 7.00 -39.39
C ARG A 137 6.50 8.29 -39.26
N GLU A 138 7.33 8.40 -38.23
CA GLU A 138 8.28 9.52 -38.07
C GLU A 138 9.24 9.61 -39.26
N GLN A 139 9.78 8.48 -39.72
CA GLN A 139 10.70 8.47 -40.87
C GLN A 139 10.04 8.98 -42.15
N VAL A 140 8.79 8.56 -42.41
CA VAL A 140 8.02 9.06 -43.57
C VAL A 140 7.84 10.57 -43.51
N LEU A 141 7.50 11.11 -42.34
CA LEU A 141 7.35 12.55 -42.16
C LEU A 141 8.65 13.31 -42.34
N ARG A 142 9.76 12.77 -41.89
CA ARG A 142 11.09 13.36 -42.11
C ARG A 142 11.44 13.40 -43.60
N ASP A 143 11.22 12.29 -44.32
CA ASP A 143 11.47 12.21 -45.77
C ASP A 143 10.61 13.20 -46.56
N GLU A 144 9.37 13.48 -46.10
CA GLU A 144 8.47 14.51 -46.67
C GLU A 144 9.01 15.93 -46.41
N ILE A 145 9.49 16.19 -45.19
CA ILE A 145 10.11 17.49 -44.84
C ILE A 145 11.36 17.73 -45.68
N ASP A 146 12.25 16.73 -45.85
CA ASP A 146 13.45 16.85 -46.64
C ASP A 146 13.16 17.15 -48.12
N LYS A 147 12.08 16.58 -48.69
CA LYS A 147 11.62 16.91 -50.04
C LYS A 147 11.17 18.37 -50.13
N ILE A 148 10.39 18.86 -49.15
CA ILE A 148 9.95 20.27 -49.14
C ILE A 148 11.15 21.22 -49.03
N ILE A 149 12.12 20.90 -48.18
CA ILE A 149 13.34 21.71 -48.05
C ILE A 149 14.11 21.76 -49.37
N ALA A 150 14.26 20.63 -50.05
CA ALA A 150 14.94 20.57 -51.36
C ALA A 150 14.22 21.38 -52.45
N GLU A 151 12.88 21.53 -52.37
CA GLU A 151 12.10 22.38 -53.28
C GLU A 151 12.26 23.89 -53.00
N ILE A 152 12.59 24.26 -51.77
CA ILE A 152 12.75 25.67 -51.36
C ILE A 152 14.18 26.15 -51.60
N GLU A 153 15.16 25.27 -51.57
CA GLU A 153 16.58 25.61 -51.78
C GLU A 153 16.97 25.72 -53.25
N VAL A 154 16.05 25.56 -54.20
CA VAL A 154 16.22 25.80 -55.63
C VAL A 154 15.72 27.19 -55.99
#